data_43349c2fc6136a4fffa72496d6e21d81
#
_entry.id   43349c2fc6136a4fffa72496d6e21d81
#
_cell.length_a   1.000
_cell.length_b   1.000
_cell.length_c   1.000
_cell.angle_alpha   90.00
_cell.angle_beta   90.00
_cell.angle_gamma   90.00
#
_symmetry.space_group_name_H-M   'P 1'
#
loop_
_entity.id
_entity.type
_entity.pdbx_description
1 polymer ?
#
loop_
_entity_poly.entity_id
_entity_poly.type
_entity_poly.pdbx_seq_one_letter_code
_entity_poly.pdbx_strand_id
1 'polypeptide(L)'
;YPIEVLNDPEAKKFIAGSAFHLYGGDVSAMSVVKNAHPDKSVYFTEQWTSAGAGFEPDLRWHLKNVIIGSLRNWSKTALEWNLANDVSFGPHTPGGCTQCKGAITIQDSTSYTRNVSYYIIAHASKFVSPDSHRIGSTNIETLPNVAFKRPDGKNVLIVLNDGSMSETFNI
;
A
#
# COMPACT_ATOMS: atom_id res chain seq x y z
N TYR A 1 -18.86 9.17 0.46
CA TYR A 1 -19.64 7.96 0.09
C TYR A 1 -19.54 6.86 1.15
N PRO A 2 -18.37 6.33 1.60
CA PRO A 2 -18.34 5.25 2.60
C PRO A 2 -19.04 5.61 3.92
N ILE A 3 -18.87 6.83 4.42
CA ILE A 3 -19.50 7.29 5.66
C ILE A 3 -21.04 7.31 5.50
N GLU A 4 -21.53 7.79 4.38
CA GLU A 4 -22.94 7.87 4.08
C GLU A 4 -23.60 6.47 4.11
N VAL A 5 -22.97 5.48 3.47
CA VAL A 5 -23.44 4.09 3.50
C VAL A 5 -23.34 3.49 4.91
N LEU A 6 -22.27 3.77 5.64
CA LEU A 6 -22.06 3.26 7.00
C LEU A 6 -22.94 3.95 8.06
N ASN A 7 -23.52 5.11 7.74
CA ASN A 7 -24.53 5.77 8.57
C ASN A 7 -25.89 5.08 8.55
N ASP A 8 -26.16 4.27 7.53
CA ASP A 8 -27.35 3.42 7.51
C ASP A 8 -27.11 2.19 8.43
N PRO A 9 -27.85 2.05 9.55
CA PRO A 9 -27.63 0.97 10.51
C PRO A 9 -27.96 -0.42 9.93
N GLU A 10 -28.85 -0.50 8.95
CA GLU A 10 -29.19 -1.78 8.32
C GLU A 10 -28.09 -2.20 7.33
N ALA A 11 -27.61 -1.29 6.50
CA ALA A 11 -26.49 -1.56 5.59
C ALA A 11 -25.20 -1.87 6.35
N LYS A 12 -24.91 -1.11 7.41
CA LYS A 12 -23.69 -1.25 8.24
C LYS A 12 -23.49 -2.66 8.79
N LYS A 13 -24.56 -3.39 9.10
CA LYS A 13 -24.49 -4.76 9.64
C LYS A 13 -23.79 -5.74 8.70
N PHE A 14 -23.88 -5.51 7.39
CA PHE A 14 -23.34 -6.39 6.36
C PHE A 14 -21.97 -5.95 5.84
N ILE A 15 -21.40 -4.84 6.35
CA ILE A 15 -20.18 -4.25 5.85
C ILE A 15 -19.08 -4.44 6.89
N ALA A 16 -18.01 -5.15 6.54
CA ALA A 16 -16.82 -5.33 7.39
C ALA A 16 -15.91 -4.09 7.40
N GLY A 17 -15.91 -3.32 6.32
CA GLY A 17 -15.07 -2.13 6.17
C GLY A 17 -15.14 -1.53 4.78
N SER A 18 -14.31 -0.53 4.54
CA SER A 18 -14.24 0.21 3.27
C SER A 18 -12.90 -0.03 2.58
N ALA A 19 -12.94 -0.27 1.27
CA ALA A 19 -11.78 -0.44 0.41
C ALA A 19 -11.45 0.89 -0.30
N PHE A 20 -10.18 1.19 -0.40
CA PHE A 20 -9.66 2.43 -0.98
C PHE A 20 -8.60 2.14 -2.04
N HIS A 21 -8.59 2.99 -3.06
CA HIS A 21 -7.54 3.15 -4.05
C HIS A 21 -7.00 4.58 -3.97
N LEU A 22 -5.89 4.89 -4.64
CA LEU A 22 -5.31 6.24 -4.63
C LEU A 22 -5.09 6.77 -6.06
N TYR A 23 -6.11 6.65 -6.90
CA TYR A 23 -6.15 7.24 -8.24
C TYR A 23 -6.61 8.70 -8.24
N GLY A 24 -7.07 9.18 -7.10
CA GLY A 24 -7.46 10.55 -6.85
C GLY A 24 -7.69 10.80 -5.37
N GLY A 25 -7.68 12.08 -4.98
CA GLY A 25 -7.82 12.46 -3.59
C GLY A 25 -6.54 12.28 -2.77
N ASP A 26 -6.70 12.06 -1.47
CA ASP A 26 -5.60 11.92 -0.51
C ASP A 26 -5.82 10.70 0.40
N VAL A 27 -4.73 10.02 0.74
CA VAL A 27 -4.76 8.79 1.55
C VAL A 27 -5.35 9.00 2.96
N SER A 28 -5.33 10.23 3.49
CA SER A 28 -5.93 10.59 4.78
C SER A 28 -7.45 10.43 4.81
N ALA A 29 -8.11 10.34 3.64
CA ALA A 29 -9.54 10.00 3.57
C ALA A 29 -9.89 8.69 4.28
N MET A 30 -8.94 7.76 4.36
CA MET A 30 -9.08 6.50 5.12
C MET A 30 -9.26 6.80 6.62
N SER A 31 -8.48 7.71 7.19
CA SER A 31 -8.62 8.14 8.58
C SER A 31 -9.95 8.86 8.84
N VAL A 32 -10.45 9.62 7.89
CA VAL A 32 -11.76 10.28 8.00
C VAL A 32 -12.87 9.24 8.17
N VAL A 33 -12.85 8.18 7.34
CA VAL A 33 -13.83 7.08 7.43
C VAL A 33 -13.64 6.29 8.74
N LYS A 34 -12.39 5.97 9.11
CA LYS A 34 -12.07 5.24 10.35
C LYS A 34 -12.52 6.00 11.60
N ASN A 35 -12.35 7.32 11.64
CA ASN A 35 -12.78 8.15 12.76
C ASN A 35 -14.30 8.24 12.86
N ALA A 36 -15.02 8.28 11.73
CA ALA A 36 -16.48 8.28 11.70
C ALA A 36 -17.07 6.93 12.12
N HIS A 37 -16.42 5.82 11.77
CA HIS A 37 -16.86 4.45 12.06
C HIS A 37 -15.68 3.61 12.60
N PRO A 38 -15.29 3.80 13.88
CA PRO A 38 -14.12 3.15 14.48
C PRO A 38 -14.26 1.63 14.63
N ASP A 39 -15.48 1.12 14.60
CA ASP A 39 -15.81 -0.31 14.58
C ASP A 39 -15.60 -0.97 13.21
N LYS A 40 -15.44 -0.19 12.14
CA LYS A 40 -15.24 -0.70 10.79
C LYS A 40 -13.76 -0.65 10.38
N SER A 41 -13.37 -1.62 9.56
CA SER A 41 -12.03 -1.68 9.01
C SER A 41 -11.88 -0.81 7.78
N VAL A 42 -10.65 -0.40 7.48
CA VAL A 42 -10.28 0.21 6.21
C VAL A 42 -9.19 -0.61 5.55
N TYR A 43 -9.23 -0.71 4.24
CA TYR A 43 -8.34 -1.53 3.42
C TYR A 43 -7.84 -0.71 2.24
N PHE A 44 -6.56 -0.76 1.97
CA PHE A 44 -6.02 -0.26 0.72
C PHE A 44 -5.89 -1.43 -0.25
N THR A 45 -6.68 -1.42 -1.31
CA THR A 45 -6.89 -2.62 -2.13
C THR A 45 -6.36 -2.50 -3.54
N GLU A 46 -5.92 -1.32 -3.99
CA GLU A 46 -5.35 -1.20 -5.31
C GLU A 46 -4.53 0.09 -5.51
N GLN A 47 -3.36 -0.07 -6.08
CA GLN A 47 -2.60 0.91 -6.85
C GLN A 47 -1.75 0.13 -7.86
N TRP A 48 -1.38 0.76 -8.98
CA TRP A 48 -0.63 0.10 -10.04
C TRP A 48 0.65 0.86 -10.39
N THR A 49 1.66 0.12 -10.87
CA THR A 49 2.87 0.69 -11.44
C THR A 49 2.81 0.65 -12.95
N SER A 50 3.23 1.73 -13.61
CA SER A 50 3.17 1.86 -15.06
C SER A 50 4.40 1.26 -15.74
N ALA A 51 4.18 0.64 -16.90
CA ALA A 51 5.25 0.20 -17.77
C ALA A 51 6.18 1.33 -18.22
N GLY A 52 5.64 2.56 -18.37
CA GLY A 52 6.38 3.75 -18.77
C GLY A 52 7.04 4.54 -17.66
N ALA A 53 6.77 4.21 -16.40
CA ALA A 53 7.35 4.91 -15.25
C ALA A 53 8.75 4.35 -14.90
N GLY A 54 9.55 5.19 -14.26
CA GLY A 54 10.88 4.81 -13.79
C GLY A 54 10.83 3.99 -12.50
N PHE A 55 11.83 3.14 -12.28
CA PHE A 55 11.90 2.29 -11.08
C PHE A 55 11.94 3.13 -9.79
N GLU A 56 12.85 4.10 -9.71
CA GLU A 56 13.06 4.90 -8.50
C GLU A 56 11.88 5.83 -8.19
N PRO A 57 11.30 6.58 -9.13
CA PRO A 57 10.12 7.41 -8.87
C PRO A 57 8.92 6.59 -8.38
N ASP A 58 8.62 5.44 -9.00
CA ASP A 58 7.54 4.56 -8.58
C ASP A 58 7.80 3.98 -7.19
N LEU A 59 8.99 3.46 -6.94
CA LEU A 59 9.37 2.91 -5.64
C LEU A 59 9.15 3.94 -4.53
N ARG A 60 9.66 5.16 -4.73
CA ARG A 60 9.58 6.25 -3.77
C ARG A 60 8.14 6.68 -3.52
N TRP A 61 7.37 6.92 -4.58
CA TRP A 61 5.99 7.36 -4.47
C TRP A 61 5.11 6.32 -3.77
N HIS A 62 5.22 5.04 -4.16
CA HIS A 62 4.43 3.95 -3.58
C HIS A 62 4.83 3.65 -2.13
N LEU A 63 6.13 3.68 -1.80
CA LEU A 63 6.55 3.54 -0.41
C LEU A 63 5.97 4.64 0.47
N LYS A 64 6.01 5.90 0.00
CA LYS A 64 5.47 7.04 0.72
C LYS A 64 3.95 6.98 0.88
N ASN A 65 3.23 6.82 -0.21
CA ASN A 65 1.78 7.02 -0.25
C ASN A 65 1.00 5.71 -0.04
N VAL A 66 1.46 4.61 -0.61
CA VAL A 66 0.75 3.32 -0.51
C VAL A 66 1.17 2.59 0.76
N ILE A 67 2.45 2.26 0.93
CA ILE A 67 2.88 1.45 2.09
C ILE A 67 2.80 2.27 3.37
N ILE A 68 3.57 3.33 3.50
CA ILE A 68 3.61 4.14 4.72
C ILE A 68 2.29 4.89 4.90
N GLY A 69 1.81 5.54 3.84
CA GLY A 69 0.61 6.38 3.88
C GLY A 69 -0.64 5.61 4.27
N SER A 70 -0.96 4.52 3.59
CA SER A 70 -2.17 3.76 3.90
C SER A 70 -2.13 3.12 5.29
N LEU A 71 -0.96 2.57 5.68
CA LEU A 71 -0.80 1.92 6.98
C LEU A 71 -0.86 2.94 8.14
N ARG A 72 -0.34 4.16 7.95
CA ARG A 72 -0.54 5.26 8.93
C ARG A 72 -2.01 5.68 9.00
N ASN A 73 -2.76 5.54 7.94
CA ASN A 73 -4.19 5.86 7.86
C ASN A 73 -5.09 4.64 8.12
N TRP A 74 -4.66 3.72 8.98
CA TRP A 74 -5.43 2.60 9.55
C TRP A 74 -5.71 1.45 8.59
N SER A 75 -5.07 1.38 7.43
CA SER A 75 -5.25 0.25 6.54
C SER A 75 -4.78 -1.05 7.18
N LYS A 76 -5.55 -2.10 6.97
CA LYS A 76 -5.17 -3.48 7.32
C LYS A 76 -4.42 -4.19 6.19
N THR A 77 -4.47 -3.64 4.99
CA THR A 77 -3.84 -4.20 3.79
C THR A 77 -3.18 -3.10 2.98
N ALA A 78 -2.19 -3.46 2.17
CA ALA A 78 -1.68 -2.63 1.10
C ALA A 78 -1.45 -3.55 -0.11
N LEU A 79 -2.33 -3.43 -1.11
CA LEU A 79 -2.29 -4.25 -2.31
C LEU A 79 -1.89 -3.42 -3.53
N GLU A 80 -1.02 -4.00 -4.34
CA GLU A 80 -0.62 -3.47 -5.64
C GLU A 80 -1.26 -4.30 -6.75
N TRP A 81 -1.60 -3.66 -7.85
CA TRP A 81 -2.06 -4.30 -9.06
C TRP A 81 -0.88 -4.58 -9.97
N ASN A 82 -0.60 -5.76 -10.45
CA ASN A 82 -1.08 -7.09 -10.16
C ASN A 82 0.13 -7.98 -9.77
N LEU A 83 -0.09 -9.30 -9.55
CA LEU A 83 1.00 -10.20 -9.17
C LEU A 83 1.96 -10.45 -10.34
N ALA A 84 1.43 -10.80 -11.51
CA ALA A 84 2.24 -11.21 -12.65
C ALA A 84 1.55 -10.93 -13.98
N ASN A 85 2.32 -10.61 -14.99
CA ASN A 85 1.90 -10.56 -16.37
C ASN A 85 3.04 -10.95 -17.32
N ASP A 86 2.69 -11.14 -18.60
CA ASP A 86 3.66 -11.42 -19.64
C ASP A 86 4.39 -10.15 -20.12
N VAL A 87 5.26 -10.28 -21.10
CA VAL A 87 6.04 -9.16 -21.66
C VAL A 87 5.19 -8.10 -22.38
N SER A 88 3.94 -8.41 -22.69
CA SER A 88 2.96 -7.52 -23.32
C SER A 88 1.94 -6.98 -22.30
N PHE A 89 2.19 -7.16 -20.99
CA PHE A 89 1.33 -6.79 -19.88
C PHE A 89 -0.01 -7.53 -19.83
N GLY A 90 -0.10 -8.67 -20.52
CA GLY A 90 -1.25 -9.57 -20.46
C GLY A 90 -1.15 -10.61 -19.33
N PRO A 91 -2.24 -11.35 -19.09
CA PRO A 91 -3.54 -11.22 -19.75
C PRO A 91 -4.36 -10.04 -19.23
N HIS A 92 -5.15 -9.46 -20.10
CA HIS A 92 -6.17 -8.48 -19.74
C HIS A 92 -7.41 -8.64 -20.63
N THR A 93 -8.57 -8.24 -20.13
CA THR A 93 -9.81 -8.23 -20.92
C THR A 93 -9.80 -7.07 -21.92
N PRO A 94 -10.63 -7.13 -22.98
CA PRO A 94 -10.81 -5.98 -23.87
C PRO A 94 -11.19 -4.71 -23.07
N GLY A 95 -10.45 -3.62 -23.31
CA GLY A 95 -10.58 -2.38 -22.54
C GLY A 95 -9.87 -2.37 -21.19
N GLY A 96 -9.25 -3.47 -20.77
CA GLY A 96 -8.42 -3.53 -19.58
C GLY A 96 -7.07 -2.81 -19.74
N CYS A 97 -6.32 -2.70 -18.64
CA CYS A 97 -5.05 -1.99 -18.62
C CYS A 97 -3.98 -2.67 -19.50
N THR A 98 -3.47 -1.95 -20.48
CA THR A 98 -2.40 -2.41 -21.39
C THR A 98 -1.00 -1.95 -20.95
N GLN A 99 -0.88 -1.25 -19.81
CA GLN A 99 0.37 -0.70 -19.30
C GLN A 99 0.58 -0.99 -17.81
N CYS A 100 -0.33 -1.74 -17.19
CA CYS A 100 -0.21 -2.12 -15.79
C CYS A 100 0.85 -3.21 -15.64
N LYS A 101 1.94 -2.86 -14.96
CA LYS A 101 3.09 -3.75 -14.79
C LYS A 101 2.93 -4.56 -13.51
N GLY A 102 2.90 -5.87 -13.62
CA GLY A 102 2.84 -6.75 -12.46
C GLY A 102 4.10 -6.73 -11.60
N ALA A 103 4.03 -7.29 -10.40
CA ALA A 103 5.19 -7.45 -9.54
C ALA A 103 6.28 -8.29 -10.20
N ILE A 104 5.89 -9.26 -11.03
CA ILE A 104 6.80 -10.02 -11.88
C ILE A 104 6.33 -10.02 -13.34
N THR A 105 7.29 -10.02 -14.26
CA THR A 105 7.03 -10.27 -15.70
C THR A 105 7.54 -11.67 -16.03
N ILE A 106 6.67 -12.51 -16.56
CA ILE A 106 6.99 -13.86 -17.03
C ILE A 106 7.44 -13.74 -18.47
N GLN A 107 8.72 -14.06 -18.76
CA GLN A 107 9.27 -14.04 -20.10
C GLN A 107 8.96 -15.33 -20.86
N ASP A 108 9.10 -16.47 -20.17
CA ASP A 108 8.85 -17.81 -20.70
C ASP A 108 8.58 -18.81 -19.56
N SER A 109 8.52 -20.10 -19.86
CA SER A 109 8.25 -21.14 -18.86
C SER A 109 9.33 -21.32 -17.78
N THR A 110 10.49 -20.68 -17.93
CA THR A 110 11.67 -20.88 -17.05
C THR A 110 12.24 -19.58 -16.50
N SER A 111 11.83 -18.44 -17.04
CA SER A 111 12.42 -17.14 -16.68
C SER A 111 11.39 -16.07 -16.36
N TYR A 112 11.73 -15.23 -15.39
CA TYR A 112 10.92 -14.08 -14.98
C TYR A 112 11.80 -12.93 -14.49
N THR A 113 11.26 -11.72 -14.55
CA THR A 113 11.88 -10.50 -13.98
C THR A 113 11.04 -9.96 -12.84
N ARG A 114 11.68 -9.52 -11.77
CA ARG A 114 11.03 -8.78 -10.69
C ARG A 114 10.97 -7.30 -11.04
N ASN A 115 9.78 -6.73 -10.96
CA ASN A 115 9.51 -5.33 -11.24
C ASN A 115 9.45 -4.50 -9.95
N VAL A 116 9.26 -3.19 -10.08
CA VAL A 116 9.23 -2.27 -8.94
C VAL A 116 8.18 -2.64 -7.90
N SER A 117 6.98 -3.07 -8.31
CA SER A 117 5.90 -3.49 -7.39
C SER A 117 6.33 -4.64 -6.47
N TYR A 118 7.17 -5.57 -6.96
CA TYR A 118 7.75 -6.62 -6.11
C TYR A 118 8.53 -6.01 -4.94
N TYR A 119 9.36 -5.01 -5.20
CA TYR A 119 10.18 -4.38 -4.18
C TYR A 119 9.37 -3.45 -3.28
N ILE A 120 8.37 -2.76 -3.81
CA ILE A 120 7.43 -1.96 -3.02
C ILE A 120 6.81 -2.83 -1.92
N ILE A 121 6.20 -3.94 -2.27
CA ILE A 121 5.59 -4.87 -1.32
C ILE A 121 6.63 -5.50 -0.40
N ALA A 122 7.81 -5.86 -0.92
CA ALA A 122 8.87 -6.50 -0.14
C ALA A 122 9.38 -5.63 1.02
N HIS A 123 9.36 -4.29 0.90
CA HIS A 123 9.74 -3.39 1.99
C HIS A 123 8.88 -3.55 3.25
N ALA A 124 7.64 -3.97 3.10
CA ALA A 124 6.78 -4.30 4.23
C ALA A 124 6.72 -5.81 4.49
N SER A 125 6.38 -6.62 3.48
CA SER A 125 6.05 -8.04 3.64
C SER A 125 7.20 -8.89 4.17
N LYS A 126 8.45 -8.49 3.91
CA LYS A 126 9.64 -9.20 4.41
C LYS A 126 9.82 -9.05 5.92
N PHE A 127 9.36 -7.96 6.51
CA PHE A 127 9.68 -7.59 7.90
C PHE A 127 8.46 -7.56 8.80
N VAL A 128 7.30 -7.17 8.28
CA VAL A 128 6.03 -7.08 9.00
C VAL A 128 5.27 -8.39 8.80
N SER A 129 5.34 -9.28 9.78
CA SER A 129 4.63 -10.55 9.73
C SER A 129 3.11 -10.36 9.92
N PRO A 130 2.27 -11.33 9.50
CA PRO A 130 0.87 -11.36 9.89
C PRO A 130 0.70 -11.14 11.40
N ASP A 131 -0.42 -10.57 11.80
CA ASP A 131 -0.76 -10.22 13.19
C ASP A 131 0.16 -9.18 13.84
N SER A 132 0.99 -8.47 13.07
CA SER A 132 1.70 -7.30 13.56
C SER A 132 0.74 -6.14 13.80
N HIS A 133 0.95 -5.40 14.88
CA HIS A 133 0.16 -4.23 15.21
C HIS A 133 0.95 -2.96 14.96
N ARG A 134 0.32 -2.00 14.27
CA ARG A 134 0.91 -0.66 14.11
C ARG A 134 1.04 0.00 15.48
N ILE A 135 2.22 0.52 15.79
CA ILE A 135 2.53 1.31 16.98
C ILE A 135 2.81 2.77 16.62
N GLY A 136 2.84 3.63 17.63
CA GLY A 136 3.15 5.05 17.43
C GLY A 136 4.57 5.26 16.89
N SER A 137 4.72 6.19 15.95
CA SER A 137 6.01 6.71 15.49
C SER A 137 5.86 8.20 15.15
N THR A 138 6.92 8.97 15.37
CA THR A 138 6.91 10.41 15.10
C THR A 138 6.68 10.66 13.62
N ASN A 139 5.80 11.61 13.29
CA ASN A 139 5.60 12.02 11.90
C ASN A 139 6.68 13.04 11.52
N ILE A 140 7.53 12.68 10.58
CA ILE A 140 8.62 13.53 10.06
C ILE A 140 8.42 13.63 8.55
N GLU A 141 8.29 14.85 8.04
CA GLU A 141 7.95 15.10 6.64
C GLU A 141 9.02 14.58 5.67
N THR A 142 10.30 14.81 6.00
CA THR A 142 11.45 14.34 5.20
C THR A 142 11.76 12.86 5.39
N LEU A 143 11.22 12.26 6.46
CA LEU A 143 11.38 10.85 6.81
C LEU A 143 10.01 10.19 7.07
N PRO A 144 9.14 10.10 6.04
CA PRO A 144 7.91 9.32 6.16
C PRO A 144 8.19 7.92 6.71
N ASN A 145 7.42 7.50 7.69
CA ASN A 145 7.71 6.23 8.37
C ASN A 145 6.44 5.60 8.95
N VAL A 146 6.51 4.31 9.26
CA VAL A 146 5.48 3.59 10.02
C VAL A 146 6.14 2.49 10.84
N ALA A 147 5.69 2.31 12.08
CA ALA A 147 6.26 1.33 13.00
C ALA A 147 5.22 0.26 13.40
N PHE A 148 5.74 -0.95 13.63
CA PHE A 148 4.93 -2.11 14.02
C PHE A 148 5.59 -2.86 15.17
N LYS A 149 4.75 -3.47 16.00
CA LYS A 149 5.12 -4.51 16.94
C LYS A 149 4.64 -5.86 16.39
N ARG A 150 5.59 -6.78 16.24
CA ARG A 150 5.33 -8.14 15.75
C ARG A 150 4.86 -9.07 16.87
N PRO A 151 4.20 -10.20 16.54
CA PRO A 151 3.82 -11.20 17.53
C PRO A 151 5.00 -11.80 18.32
N ASP A 152 6.20 -11.84 17.69
CA ASP A 152 7.44 -12.30 18.34
C ASP A 152 8.09 -11.24 19.27
N GLY A 153 7.40 -10.13 19.49
CA GLY A 153 7.85 -9.03 20.37
C GLY A 153 8.81 -8.04 19.72
N LYS A 154 9.29 -8.29 18.51
CA LYS A 154 10.20 -7.37 17.80
C LYS A 154 9.46 -6.16 17.26
N ASN A 155 10.15 -5.03 17.22
CA ASN A 155 9.68 -3.83 16.55
C ASN A 155 10.26 -3.76 15.14
N VAL A 156 9.45 -3.26 14.21
CA VAL A 156 9.83 -2.98 12.82
C VAL A 156 9.54 -1.51 12.54
N LEU A 157 10.51 -0.81 11.99
CA LEU A 157 10.34 0.55 11.48
C LEU A 157 10.60 0.53 9.97
N ILE A 158 9.61 0.94 9.19
CA ILE A 158 9.75 1.24 7.76
C ILE A 158 9.91 2.75 7.67
N VAL A 159 11.01 3.22 7.10
CA VAL A 159 11.30 4.64 6.93
C VAL A 159 11.83 4.89 5.52
N LEU A 160 11.36 5.97 4.92
CA LEU A 160 11.82 6.46 3.62
C LEU A 160 12.55 7.79 3.83
N ASN A 161 13.77 7.93 3.34
CA ASN A 161 14.36 9.25 3.16
C ASN A 161 13.78 9.88 1.88
N ASP A 162 12.82 10.77 2.06
CA ASP A 162 12.14 11.46 0.97
C ASP A 162 12.85 12.77 0.55
N GLY A 163 13.94 13.10 1.25
CA GLY A 163 14.81 14.24 0.95
C GLY A 163 15.94 13.90 -0.02
N SER A 164 16.71 14.92 -0.39
CA SER A 164 17.94 14.79 -1.19
C SER A 164 19.20 14.71 -0.32
N MET A 165 19.09 14.94 0.98
CA MET A 165 20.20 14.99 1.95
C MET A 165 20.16 13.74 2.84
N SER A 166 21.33 13.38 3.39
CA SER A 166 21.39 12.38 4.46
C SER A 166 20.71 12.90 5.71
N GLU A 167 19.87 12.06 6.33
CA GLU A 167 19.15 12.36 7.56
C GLU A 167 19.59 11.44 8.69
N THR A 168 19.69 11.99 9.90
CA THR A 168 19.97 11.23 11.12
C THR A 168 18.72 11.21 11.99
N PHE A 169 18.33 10.04 12.48
CA PHE A 169 17.20 9.88 13.37
C PHE A 169 17.51 8.85 14.47
N ASN A 170 16.78 8.94 15.59
CA ASN A 170 16.90 8.01 16.71
C ASN A 170 15.72 7.01 16.67
N ILE A 171 15.99 5.78 17.12
CA ILE A 171 15.02 4.70 17.26
C ILE A 171 14.86 4.35 18.74
#